data_aa229683f2ec5f12555a8eeb8ef27f73
#
_entry.id   aa229683f2ec5f12555a8eeb8ef27f73
#
_cell.length_a   1.000
_cell.length_b   1.000
_cell.length_c   1.000
_cell.angle_alpha   90.00
_cell.angle_beta   90.00
_cell.angle_gamma   90.00
#
_symmetry.space_group_name_H-M   'P 1'
#
loop_
_entity.id
_entity.type
_entity.pdbx_description
1 polymer ?
#
loop_
_entity_poly.entity_id
_entity_poly.type
_entity_poly.pdbx_seq_one_letter_code
_entity_poly.pdbx_strand_id
1 'polypeptide(L)'
;MRILAVEDEPEYLEMLQEVMNSLGHTIVIAPNGKEGLAVLESQTIDVVVSDVKMPEMSGVEFHRRVREHPEHRNTPFIFLTGVDDLTEVRAACKTDSDLLLQKPFPIDKLLKMFSGKMK
;
A
#
# COMPACT_ATOMS: atom_id res chain seq x y z
N MET A 1 10.78 9.87 0.56
CA MET A 1 9.53 9.80 -0.22
C MET A 1 8.31 9.72 0.67
N ARG A 2 7.17 9.98 0.11
CA ARG A 2 5.91 9.96 0.86
C ARG A 2 5.16 8.68 0.57
N ILE A 3 4.86 7.93 1.62
CA ILE A 3 4.23 6.61 1.54
C ILE A 3 2.85 6.69 2.18
N LEU A 4 1.83 6.21 1.46
CA LEU A 4 0.50 6.05 2.04
C LEU A 4 0.35 4.58 2.46
N ALA A 5 0.08 4.35 3.73
CA ALA A 5 -0.18 3.01 4.26
C ALA A 5 -1.64 2.90 4.69
N VAL A 6 -2.36 1.97 4.08
CA VAL A 6 -3.77 1.73 4.37
C VAL A 6 -3.89 0.36 5.03
N GLU A 7 -4.26 0.34 6.29
CA GLU A 7 -4.30 -0.87 7.12
C GLU A 7 -5.26 -0.62 8.26
N ASP A 8 -6.07 -1.60 8.62
CA ASP A 8 -7.02 -1.47 9.70
C ASP A 8 -6.51 -1.95 11.07
N GLU A 9 -5.30 -2.51 11.12
CA GLU A 9 -4.68 -2.94 12.36
C GLU A 9 -3.73 -1.87 12.89
N PRO A 10 -4.06 -1.18 13.99
CA PRO A 10 -3.26 -0.07 14.50
C PRO A 10 -1.80 -0.45 14.82
N GLU A 11 -1.59 -1.62 15.38
CA GLU A 11 -0.25 -2.08 15.73
C GLU A 11 0.65 -2.22 14.52
N TYR A 12 0.09 -2.68 13.43
CA TYR A 12 0.82 -2.85 12.18
C TYR A 12 1.18 -1.50 11.56
N LEU A 13 0.23 -0.55 11.61
CA LEU A 13 0.48 0.81 11.14
C LEU A 13 1.58 1.50 11.94
N GLU A 14 1.58 1.33 13.27
CA GLU A 14 2.60 1.91 14.13
C GLU A 14 3.98 1.37 13.79
N MET A 15 4.08 0.06 13.55
CA MET A 15 5.33 -0.58 13.17
C MET A 15 5.85 -0.01 11.85
N LEU A 16 4.99 0.08 10.84
CA LEU A 16 5.36 0.62 9.55
C LEU A 16 5.80 2.08 9.67
N GLN A 17 5.06 2.87 10.44
CA GLN A 17 5.37 4.27 10.64
C GLN A 17 6.74 4.46 11.28
N GLU A 18 7.02 3.70 12.33
CA GLU A 18 8.30 3.78 13.04
C GLU A 18 9.47 3.44 12.12
N VAL A 19 9.37 2.33 11.38
CA VAL A 19 10.44 1.89 10.50
C VAL A 19 10.66 2.89 9.36
N MET A 20 9.60 3.34 8.72
CA MET A 20 9.73 4.26 7.59
C MET A 20 10.26 5.62 8.01
N ASN A 21 9.81 6.13 9.15
CA ASN A 21 10.32 7.39 9.69
C ASN A 21 11.81 7.29 10.02
N SER A 22 12.25 6.18 10.56
CA SER A 22 13.67 5.97 10.90
C SER A 22 14.56 5.96 9.65
N LEU A 23 14.00 5.64 8.49
CA LEU A 23 14.71 5.61 7.22
C LEU A 23 14.60 6.93 6.45
N GLY A 24 14.01 7.95 7.04
CA GLY A 24 13.89 9.26 6.42
C GLY A 24 12.70 9.41 5.47
N HIS A 25 11.79 8.44 5.43
CA HIS A 25 10.57 8.55 4.63
C HIS A 25 9.45 9.18 5.43
N THR A 26 8.55 9.87 4.75
CA THR A 26 7.33 10.38 5.38
C THR A 26 6.23 9.35 5.13
N ILE A 27 5.57 8.91 6.17
CA ILE A 27 4.47 7.96 6.05
C ILE A 27 3.16 8.63 6.51
N VAL A 28 2.13 8.50 5.68
CA VAL A 28 0.77 8.93 6.00
C VAL A 28 -0.05 7.67 6.16
N ILE A 29 -0.75 7.54 7.25
CA ILE A 29 -1.55 6.35 7.53
C ILE A 29 -3.03 6.64 7.35
N ALA A 30 -3.77 5.63 6.85
CA ALA A 30 -5.22 5.69 6.72
C ALA A 30 -5.80 4.36 7.18
N PRO A 31 -6.87 4.36 7.99
CA PRO A 31 -7.43 3.12 8.53
C PRO A 31 -8.30 2.34 7.54
N ASN A 32 -8.65 2.95 6.42
CA ASN A 32 -9.49 2.29 5.40
C ASN A 32 -9.27 2.93 4.03
N GLY A 33 -9.82 2.29 3.00
CA GLY A 33 -9.65 2.74 1.63
C GLY A 33 -10.27 4.10 1.34
N LYS A 34 -11.39 4.41 1.97
CA LYS A 34 -12.06 5.70 1.77
C LYS A 34 -11.16 6.85 2.21
N GLU A 35 -10.57 6.73 3.40
CA GLU A 35 -9.65 7.75 3.89
C GLU A 35 -8.35 7.77 3.09
N GLY A 36 -7.90 6.60 2.60
CA GLY A 36 -6.76 6.53 1.72
C GLY A 36 -6.97 7.31 0.43
N LEU A 37 -8.15 7.22 -0.17
CA LEU A 37 -8.49 7.99 -1.36
C LEU A 37 -8.49 9.49 -1.08
N ALA A 38 -9.00 9.89 0.08
CA ALA A 38 -8.98 11.30 0.47
C ALA A 38 -7.56 11.83 0.60
N VAL A 39 -6.64 11.03 1.13
CA VAL A 39 -5.24 11.40 1.22
C VAL A 39 -4.64 11.60 -0.18
N LEU A 40 -4.93 10.68 -1.10
CA LEU A 40 -4.42 10.78 -2.47
C LEU A 40 -4.89 12.03 -3.19
N GLU A 41 -6.07 12.53 -2.86
CA GLU A 41 -6.59 13.77 -3.44
C GLU A 41 -5.96 15.03 -2.86
N SER A 42 -5.50 14.96 -1.61
CA SER A 42 -5.01 16.14 -0.89
C SER A 42 -3.49 16.22 -0.74
N GLN A 43 -2.78 15.13 -0.98
CA GLN A 43 -1.34 15.06 -0.77
C GLN A 43 -0.64 14.31 -1.90
N THR A 44 0.62 14.66 -2.15
CA THR A 44 1.47 13.93 -3.09
C THR A 44 1.91 12.63 -2.43
N ILE A 45 1.66 11.50 -3.08
CA ILE A 45 2.04 10.17 -2.59
C ILE A 45 2.90 9.47 -3.65
N ASP A 46 4.02 8.94 -3.22
CA ASP A 46 4.97 8.25 -4.11
C ASP A 46 4.74 6.75 -4.17
N VAL A 47 4.27 6.14 -3.10
CA VAL A 47 4.02 4.70 -2.99
C VAL A 47 2.80 4.46 -2.11
N VAL A 48 1.98 3.48 -2.50
CA VAL A 48 0.84 3.04 -1.68
C VAL A 48 1.10 1.63 -1.18
N VAL A 49 0.91 1.41 0.10
CA VAL A 49 0.95 0.08 0.72
C VAL A 49 -0.42 -0.17 1.32
N SER A 50 -1.06 -1.27 0.98
CA SER A 50 -2.43 -1.54 1.44
C SER A 50 -2.66 -2.99 1.80
N ASP A 51 -3.35 -3.21 2.91
CA ASP A 51 -3.90 -4.52 3.22
C ASP A 51 -5.04 -4.83 2.24
N VAL A 52 -5.40 -6.10 2.14
CA VAL A 52 -6.49 -6.55 1.26
C VAL A 52 -7.83 -6.59 1.99
N LYS A 53 -7.87 -7.24 3.15
CA LYS A 53 -9.10 -7.35 3.94
C LYS A 53 -9.27 -6.13 4.83
N MET A 54 -10.20 -5.27 4.47
CA MET A 54 -10.53 -4.07 5.24
C MET A 54 -12.04 -3.89 5.24
N PRO A 55 -12.61 -3.30 6.31
CA PRO A 55 -14.05 -3.03 6.32
C PRO A 55 -14.44 -2.01 5.26
N GLU A 56 -15.64 -2.13 4.73
CA GLU A 56 -16.27 -1.25 3.76
C GLU A 56 -15.68 -1.29 2.35
N MET A 57 -14.37 -1.24 2.21
CA MET A 57 -13.71 -1.28 0.92
C MET A 57 -12.47 -2.16 1.02
N SER A 58 -12.42 -3.25 0.24
CA SER A 58 -11.25 -4.12 0.22
C SER A 58 -10.05 -3.42 -0.42
N GLY A 59 -8.85 -3.97 -0.18
CA GLY A 59 -7.65 -3.44 -0.83
C GLY A 59 -7.68 -3.55 -2.34
N VAL A 60 -8.35 -4.58 -2.88
CA VAL A 60 -8.50 -4.75 -4.33
C VAL A 60 -9.40 -3.66 -4.90
N GLU A 61 -10.51 -3.34 -4.24
CA GLU A 61 -11.38 -2.24 -4.65
C GLU A 61 -10.67 -0.88 -4.52
N PHE A 62 -9.93 -0.70 -3.45
CA PHE A 62 -9.12 0.50 -3.25
C PHE A 62 -8.10 0.65 -4.39
N HIS A 63 -7.39 -0.41 -4.73
CA HIS A 63 -6.43 -0.42 -5.84
C HIS A 63 -7.10 0.01 -7.15
N ARG A 64 -8.27 -0.55 -7.45
CA ARG A 64 -9.01 -0.20 -8.66
C ARG A 64 -9.30 1.31 -8.71
N ARG A 65 -9.75 1.86 -7.60
CA ARG A 65 -10.06 3.30 -7.52
C ARG A 65 -8.82 4.17 -7.64
N VAL A 66 -7.71 3.72 -7.05
CA VAL A 66 -6.43 4.43 -7.19
C VAL A 66 -6.00 4.49 -8.65
N ARG A 67 -6.12 3.37 -9.36
CA ARG A 67 -5.74 3.30 -10.78
C ARG A 67 -6.64 4.12 -11.69
N GLU A 68 -7.86 4.41 -11.28
CA GLU A 68 -8.76 5.29 -12.03
C GLU A 68 -8.37 6.76 -11.91
N HIS A 69 -7.59 7.11 -10.91
CA HIS A 69 -7.11 8.47 -10.71
C HIS A 69 -5.97 8.75 -11.69
N PRO A 70 -6.07 9.77 -12.56
CA PRO A 70 -5.07 10.00 -13.60
C PRO A 70 -3.63 10.15 -13.09
N GLU A 71 -3.45 10.72 -11.91
CA GLU A 71 -2.13 10.94 -11.32
C GLU A 71 -1.52 9.66 -10.72
N HIS A 72 -2.33 8.62 -10.55
CA HIS A 72 -1.91 7.40 -9.86
C HIS A 72 -2.05 6.13 -10.70
N ARG A 73 -2.05 6.27 -12.01
CA ARG A 73 -2.12 5.10 -12.91
C ARG A 73 -0.91 4.19 -12.78
N ASN A 74 0.25 4.77 -12.48
CA ASN A 74 1.51 4.04 -12.39
C ASN A 74 2.20 4.18 -11.04
N THR A 75 1.55 4.76 -10.05
CA THR A 75 2.09 4.87 -8.71
C THR A 75 2.30 3.46 -8.16
N PRO A 76 3.50 3.12 -7.67
CA PRO A 76 3.74 1.79 -7.10
C PRO A 76 2.73 1.47 -6.00
N PHE A 77 2.13 0.29 -6.09
CA PHE A 77 1.12 -0.17 -5.16
C PHE A 77 1.53 -1.56 -4.65
N ILE A 78 1.69 -1.69 -3.35
CA ILE A 78 2.10 -2.94 -2.73
C ILE A 78 0.95 -3.47 -1.90
N PHE A 79 0.41 -4.62 -2.30
CA PHE A 79 -0.60 -5.33 -1.52
C PHE A 79 0.07 -6.12 -0.39
N LEU A 80 -0.44 -5.98 0.81
CA LEU A 80 -0.08 -6.83 1.94
C LEU A 80 -1.19 -7.86 2.09
N THR A 81 -0.94 -9.10 1.74
CA THR A 81 -2.00 -10.09 1.58
C THR A 81 -1.78 -11.34 2.41
N GLY A 82 -2.87 -11.94 2.91
CA GLY A 82 -2.86 -13.27 3.50
C GLY A 82 -2.97 -14.33 2.41
N VAL A 83 -2.81 -15.59 2.80
CA VAL A 83 -2.89 -16.73 1.88
C VAL A 83 -4.24 -16.80 1.19
N ASP A 84 -5.31 -16.52 1.92
CA ASP A 84 -6.67 -16.66 1.41
C ASP A 84 -7.02 -15.66 0.30
N ASP A 85 -6.30 -14.54 0.24
CA ASP A 85 -6.59 -13.46 -0.71
C ASP A 85 -5.68 -13.47 -1.93
N LEU A 86 -4.75 -14.41 -1.99
CA LEU A 86 -3.66 -14.38 -2.95
C LEU A 86 -4.13 -14.43 -4.41
N THR A 87 -5.12 -15.27 -4.71
CA THR A 87 -5.65 -15.41 -6.07
C THR A 87 -6.28 -14.10 -6.54
N GLU A 88 -7.08 -13.47 -5.70
CA GLU A 88 -7.74 -12.20 -6.01
C GLU A 88 -6.72 -11.09 -6.24
N VAL A 89 -5.71 -11.02 -5.38
CA VAL A 89 -4.66 -10.00 -5.46
C VAL A 89 -3.83 -10.18 -6.74
N ARG A 90 -3.47 -11.39 -7.06
CA ARG A 90 -2.71 -11.66 -8.29
C ARG A 90 -3.49 -11.25 -9.53
N ALA A 91 -4.80 -11.47 -9.53
CA ALA A 91 -5.65 -11.04 -10.63
C ALA A 91 -5.70 -9.51 -10.76
N ALA A 92 -5.53 -8.79 -9.66
CA ALA A 92 -5.51 -7.32 -9.66
C ALA A 92 -4.17 -6.74 -10.08
N CYS A 93 -3.08 -7.50 -9.97
CA CYS A 93 -1.75 -7.05 -10.35
C CYS A 93 -1.56 -7.18 -11.86
N LYS A 94 -1.69 -6.07 -12.57
CA LYS A 94 -1.69 -6.06 -14.04
C LYS A 94 -0.46 -5.41 -14.67
N THR A 95 0.34 -4.70 -13.88
CA THR A 95 1.52 -4.00 -14.38
C THR A 95 2.68 -4.16 -13.40
N ASP A 96 3.88 -3.74 -13.81
CA ASP A 96 5.06 -3.78 -12.95
C ASP A 96 4.96 -2.84 -11.74
N SER A 97 3.98 -1.93 -11.76
CA SER A 97 3.73 -1.03 -10.63
C SER A 97 2.85 -1.67 -9.56
N ASP A 98 2.33 -2.87 -9.81
CA ASP A 98 1.51 -3.61 -8.88
C ASP A 98 2.32 -4.74 -8.28
N LEU A 99 2.54 -4.69 -6.98
CA LEU A 99 3.36 -5.66 -6.26
C LEU A 99 2.54 -6.29 -5.15
N LEU A 100 2.94 -7.48 -4.72
CA LEU A 100 2.31 -8.10 -3.57
C LEU A 100 3.36 -8.66 -2.62
N LEU A 101 3.03 -8.67 -1.34
CA LEU A 101 3.88 -9.20 -0.29
C LEU A 101 2.99 -9.99 0.66
N GLN A 102 3.25 -11.28 0.77
CA GLN A 102 2.41 -12.18 1.58
C GLN A 102 2.77 -12.09 3.06
N LYS A 103 1.76 -11.94 3.90
CA LYS A 103 1.93 -11.93 5.36
C LYS A 103 2.09 -13.36 5.87
N PRO A 104 2.88 -13.60 6.92
CA PRO A 104 3.83 -12.68 7.53
C PRO A 104 5.08 -12.51 6.67
N PHE A 105 5.70 -11.35 6.74
CA PHE A 105 6.92 -11.09 5.96
C PHE A 105 7.94 -10.33 6.82
N PRO A 106 9.25 -10.53 6.56
CA PRO A 106 10.27 -9.70 7.17
C PRO A 106 10.19 -8.29 6.63
N ILE A 107 10.36 -7.29 7.47
CA ILE A 107 10.32 -5.90 7.04
C ILE A 107 11.35 -5.62 5.94
N ASP A 108 12.46 -6.36 5.92
CA ASP A 108 13.50 -6.23 4.89
C ASP A 108 12.97 -6.43 3.47
N LYS A 109 12.00 -7.31 3.28
CA LYS A 109 11.41 -7.54 1.96
C LYS A 109 10.66 -6.31 1.47
N LEU A 110 9.93 -5.67 2.36
CA LEU A 110 9.20 -4.45 2.02
C LEU A 110 10.19 -3.34 1.66
N LEU A 111 11.24 -3.19 2.43
CA LEU A 111 12.29 -2.20 2.17
C LEU A 111 12.98 -2.43 0.84
N LYS A 112 13.24 -3.67 0.48
CA LYS A 112 13.83 -4.02 -0.81
C LYS A 112 12.91 -3.67 -1.97
N MET A 113 11.62 -3.84 -1.80
CA MET A 113 10.64 -3.44 -2.81
C MET A 113 10.68 -1.94 -3.06
N PHE A 114 10.75 -1.14 -2.01
CA PHE A 114 10.88 0.30 -2.14
C PHE A 114 12.15 0.66 -2.90
N SER A 115 13.27 0.09 -2.50
CA SER A 115 14.58 0.34 -3.11
C SER A 115 14.57 0.00 -4.60
N GLY A 116 14.01 -1.14 -4.97
CA GLY A 116 13.95 -1.60 -6.36
C GLY A 116 13.05 -0.77 -7.25
N LYS A 117 12.00 -0.18 -6.70
CA LYS A 117 11.02 0.60 -7.48
C LYS A 117 11.27 2.10 -7.44
N MET A 118 12.02 2.56 -6.46
CA MET A 118 12.16 3.99 -6.19
C MET A 118 13.51 4.57 -6.61
N LYS A 119 14.28 3.81 -7.33
CA LYS A 119 15.55 4.30 -7.89
C LYS A 119 15.31 5.25 -9.05
#